data_d53c849e4ac3d55d80cf3e13966fa5d0
#
_entry.id   d53c849e4ac3d55d80cf3e13966fa5d0
#
_cell.length_a   1.000
_cell.length_b   1.000
_cell.length_c   1.000
_cell.angle_alpha   90.00
_cell.angle_beta   90.00
_cell.angle_gamma   90.00
#
_symmetry.space_group_name_H-M   'P 1'
#
loop_
_entity.id
_entity.type
_entity.pdbx_description
1 polymer ?
#
loop_
_entity_poly.entity_id
_entity_poly.type
_entity_poly.pdbx_seq_one_letter_code
_entity_poly.pdbx_strand_id
1 'polypeptide(L)'
;MKTNNNICDVCRRREAFFSRPYSGEKLCRKCFAESIEGKVRTTIAKYQMLNFDDKIAVAVSGGKDSVSLLHILAKIEQNYPKASFVAVTVDEGIKGYRDEALEIAAENCEKLGVKHHVVSFKKLYGFTLDKIVKSLKQKGEDELTPCAYCGVLRRKALNMAARKVKADKLATAHTLDDETQTILLNIFHGDALRIAREKPITDEVHPKLVQRIKPFCEVPEKETALYAYIRKIKFQSVPCPYAAEALRNDIRVMLNRIEEKHAGTKFTIFKSIEKVRPALEAMAKKEGLRECSECGEPTTEKICKTCQMLRQIR
;
A
#
# COMPACT_ATOMS: atom_id res chain seq x y z
N MET A 1 -18.14 -43.80 -8.92
CA MET A 1 -17.23 -42.86 -9.60
C MET A 1 -17.53 -41.46 -9.12
N LYS A 2 -16.71 -40.90 -8.21
CA LYS A 2 -16.81 -39.46 -7.89
C LYS A 2 -16.21 -38.71 -9.05
N THR A 3 -17.04 -38.17 -9.94
CA THR A 3 -16.60 -37.17 -10.92
C THR A 3 -16.01 -36.00 -10.14
N ASN A 4 -14.69 -35.92 -10.15
CA ASN A 4 -13.97 -34.78 -9.54
C ASN A 4 -14.28 -33.55 -10.39
N ASN A 5 -15.44 -32.94 -10.16
CA ASN A 5 -15.92 -31.80 -10.93
C ASN A 5 -15.11 -30.56 -10.53
N ASN A 6 -13.87 -30.47 -11.04
CA ASN A 6 -13.01 -29.32 -10.87
C ASN A 6 -13.42 -28.20 -11.85
N ILE A 7 -14.72 -27.88 -11.87
CA ILE A 7 -15.29 -26.84 -12.74
C ILE A 7 -15.43 -25.53 -11.96
N CYS A 8 -15.17 -24.42 -12.63
CA CYS A 8 -15.33 -23.08 -12.09
C CYS A 8 -16.77 -22.80 -11.62
N ASP A 9 -16.94 -22.42 -10.36
CA ASP A 9 -18.26 -22.18 -9.74
C ASP A 9 -19.00 -20.99 -10.37
N VAL A 10 -18.27 -20.03 -10.96
CA VAL A 10 -18.86 -18.83 -11.57
C VAL A 10 -19.33 -19.08 -12.99
N CYS A 11 -18.46 -19.52 -13.89
CA CYS A 11 -18.85 -19.66 -15.31
C CYS A 11 -19.37 -21.05 -15.68
N ARG A 12 -19.20 -22.05 -14.81
CA ARG A 12 -19.63 -23.45 -15.02
C ARG A 12 -19.18 -24.10 -16.34
N ARG A 13 -18.15 -23.52 -16.99
CA ARG A 13 -17.69 -23.93 -18.32
C ARG A 13 -16.22 -24.31 -18.39
N ARG A 14 -15.37 -23.72 -17.52
CA ARG A 14 -13.92 -23.92 -17.55
C ARG A 14 -13.47 -24.66 -16.31
N GLU A 15 -12.37 -25.36 -16.43
CA GLU A 15 -11.70 -25.99 -15.30
C GLU A 15 -11.26 -24.93 -14.30
N ALA A 16 -11.45 -25.21 -13.01
CA ALA A 16 -11.00 -24.35 -11.93
C ALA A 16 -9.47 -24.41 -11.83
N PHE A 17 -8.87 -23.24 -11.72
CA PHE A 17 -7.44 -23.03 -11.57
C PHE A 17 -7.04 -22.75 -10.13
N PHE A 18 -7.94 -22.15 -9.37
CA PHE A 18 -7.71 -21.72 -7.99
C PHE A 18 -8.92 -22.01 -7.11
N SER A 19 -8.67 -22.56 -5.93
CA SER A 19 -9.68 -22.70 -4.87
C SER A 19 -9.39 -21.70 -3.76
N ARG A 20 -10.36 -20.87 -3.44
CA ARG A 20 -10.27 -19.81 -2.43
C ARG A 20 -10.46 -20.39 -1.04
N PRO A 21 -9.44 -20.45 -0.16
CA PRO A 21 -9.55 -21.18 1.10
C PRO A 21 -10.64 -20.65 2.04
N TYR A 22 -10.84 -19.32 2.09
CA TYR A 22 -11.80 -18.68 2.99
C TYR A 22 -13.25 -18.68 2.53
N SER A 23 -13.54 -19.03 1.27
CA SER A 23 -14.91 -19.14 0.75
C SER A 23 -15.24 -20.51 0.16
N GLY A 24 -14.22 -21.34 -0.08
CA GLY A 24 -14.37 -22.62 -0.78
C GLY A 24 -14.60 -22.49 -2.29
N GLU A 25 -14.68 -21.28 -2.83
CA GLU A 25 -15.03 -20.98 -4.21
C GLU A 25 -13.92 -21.43 -5.17
N LYS A 26 -14.28 -22.19 -6.20
CA LYS A 26 -13.39 -22.68 -7.24
C LYS A 26 -13.50 -21.81 -8.49
N LEU A 27 -12.39 -21.23 -8.95
CA LEU A 27 -12.38 -20.25 -10.02
C LEU A 27 -11.41 -20.61 -11.14
N CYS A 28 -11.85 -20.46 -12.39
CA CYS A 28 -10.95 -20.47 -13.54
C CYS A 28 -10.16 -19.14 -13.58
N ARG A 29 -9.06 -19.11 -14.36
CA ARG A 29 -8.19 -17.92 -14.48
C ARG A 29 -8.96 -16.64 -14.82
N LYS A 30 -9.91 -16.70 -15.77
CA LYS A 30 -10.70 -15.54 -16.18
C LYS A 30 -11.59 -15.05 -15.04
N CYS A 31 -12.42 -15.92 -14.46
CA CYS A 31 -13.33 -15.57 -13.40
C CYS A 31 -12.60 -15.12 -12.12
N PHE A 32 -11.43 -15.71 -11.84
CA PHE A 32 -10.57 -15.26 -10.75
C PHE A 32 -10.13 -13.79 -10.95
N ALA A 33 -9.55 -13.47 -12.12
CA ALA A 33 -9.10 -12.11 -12.39
C ALA A 33 -10.26 -11.09 -12.33
N GLU A 34 -11.42 -11.44 -12.92
CA GLU A 34 -12.63 -10.61 -12.86
C GLU A 34 -13.13 -10.42 -11.42
N SER A 35 -13.01 -11.46 -10.58
CA SER A 35 -13.41 -11.39 -9.16
C SER A 35 -12.53 -10.44 -8.35
N ILE A 36 -11.22 -10.36 -8.63
CA ILE A 36 -10.32 -9.40 -7.98
C ILE A 36 -10.70 -7.96 -8.38
N GLU A 37 -10.91 -7.73 -9.67
CA GLU A 37 -11.38 -6.42 -10.17
C GLU A 37 -12.73 -6.03 -9.55
N GLY A 38 -13.65 -6.99 -9.39
CA GLY A 38 -14.92 -6.81 -8.71
C GLY A 38 -14.77 -6.48 -7.23
N LYS A 39 -13.90 -7.18 -6.50
CA LYS A 39 -13.60 -6.87 -5.09
C LYS A 39 -13.07 -5.44 -4.93
N VAL A 40 -12.16 -5.02 -5.80
CA VAL A 40 -11.62 -3.64 -5.76
C VAL A 40 -12.73 -2.62 -5.96
N ARG A 41 -13.62 -2.81 -6.95
CA ARG A 41 -14.78 -1.92 -7.15
C ARG A 41 -15.69 -1.89 -5.93
N THR A 42 -15.99 -3.05 -5.35
CA THR A 42 -16.82 -3.16 -4.14
C THR A 42 -16.16 -2.45 -2.95
N THR A 43 -14.86 -2.61 -2.76
CA THR A 43 -14.09 -1.94 -1.70
C THR A 43 -14.11 -0.42 -1.89
N ILE A 44 -13.86 0.06 -3.12
CA ILE A 44 -13.93 1.49 -3.44
C ILE A 44 -15.32 2.06 -3.13
N ALA A 45 -16.38 1.37 -3.55
CA ALA A 45 -17.76 1.81 -3.31
C ALA A 45 -18.13 1.74 -1.82
N LYS A 46 -17.78 0.66 -1.13
CA LYS A 46 -18.07 0.45 0.31
C LYS A 46 -17.51 1.57 1.19
N TYR A 47 -16.28 1.99 0.90
CA TYR A 47 -15.59 3.04 1.68
C TYR A 47 -15.69 4.42 1.04
N GLN A 48 -16.45 4.58 -0.06
CA GLN A 48 -16.60 5.85 -0.78
C GLN A 48 -15.24 6.50 -1.10
N MET A 49 -14.30 5.67 -1.60
CA MET A 49 -12.90 6.09 -1.78
C MET A 49 -12.71 7.09 -2.90
N LEU A 50 -13.56 7.06 -3.93
CA LEU A 50 -13.42 7.85 -5.15
C LEU A 50 -14.74 8.51 -5.53
N ASN A 51 -14.65 9.74 -6.01
CA ASN A 51 -15.70 10.43 -6.74
C ASN A 51 -15.48 10.24 -8.25
N PHE A 52 -16.50 10.51 -9.05
CA PHE A 52 -16.49 10.28 -10.50
C PHE A 52 -15.60 11.25 -11.30
N ASP A 53 -15.11 12.31 -10.68
CA ASP A 53 -14.27 13.36 -11.27
C ASP A 53 -12.91 13.52 -10.55
N ASP A 54 -12.60 12.67 -9.59
CA ASP A 54 -11.33 12.72 -8.85
C ASP A 54 -10.12 12.54 -9.79
N LYS A 55 -9.08 13.31 -9.52
CA LYS A 55 -7.73 13.06 -10.03
C LYS A 55 -6.96 12.20 -9.05
N ILE A 56 -6.58 11.01 -9.48
CA ILE A 56 -5.96 10.00 -8.63
C ILE A 56 -4.45 9.93 -8.89
N ALA A 57 -3.63 10.08 -7.84
CA ALA A 57 -2.23 9.67 -7.87
C ALA A 57 -2.13 8.21 -7.42
N VAL A 58 -1.63 7.33 -8.28
CA VAL A 58 -1.40 5.92 -7.94
C VAL A 58 0.06 5.73 -7.57
N ALA A 59 0.33 5.29 -6.33
CA ALA A 59 1.69 5.00 -5.87
C ALA A 59 2.17 3.69 -6.49
N VAL A 60 3.16 3.76 -7.39
CA VAL A 60 3.71 2.61 -8.11
C VAL A 60 5.15 2.38 -7.66
N SER A 61 5.39 1.28 -6.97
CA SER A 61 6.72 0.91 -6.48
C SER A 61 7.50 -0.02 -7.42
N GLY A 62 6.85 -0.57 -8.45
CA GLY A 62 7.38 -1.65 -9.29
C GLY A 62 7.10 -3.05 -8.75
N GLY A 63 6.68 -3.21 -7.50
CA GLY A 63 6.28 -4.49 -6.92
C GLY A 63 4.87 -4.93 -7.35
N LYS A 64 4.60 -6.24 -7.26
CA LYS A 64 3.39 -6.92 -7.75
C LYS A 64 2.07 -6.23 -7.39
N ASP A 65 1.93 -5.76 -6.14
CA ASP A 65 0.68 -5.17 -5.67
C ASP A 65 0.45 -3.80 -6.31
N SER A 66 1.49 -2.96 -6.35
CA SER A 66 1.40 -1.59 -6.89
C SER A 66 1.11 -1.56 -8.39
N VAL A 67 1.75 -2.45 -9.17
CA VAL A 67 1.48 -2.53 -10.61
C VAL A 67 0.12 -3.17 -10.89
N SER A 68 -0.30 -4.16 -10.08
CA SER A 68 -1.66 -4.73 -10.19
C SER A 68 -2.74 -3.69 -9.91
N LEU A 69 -2.55 -2.86 -8.88
CA LEU A 69 -3.47 -1.76 -8.58
C LEU A 69 -3.54 -0.76 -9.74
N LEU A 70 -2.39 -0.38 -10.32
CA LEU A 70 -2.32 0.50 -11.47
C LEU A 70 -3.16 -0.05 -12.64
N HIS A 71 -2.99 -1.33 -12.99
CA HIS A 71 -3.75 -1.98 -14.07
C HIS A 71 -5.25 -2.04 -13.79
N ILE A 72 -5.65 -2.33 -12.55
CA ILE A 72 -7.07 -2.40 -12.17
C ILE A 72 -7.71 -1.00 -12.20
N LEU A 73 -7.05 0.01 -11.64
CA LEU A 73 -7.56 1.38 -11.66
C LEU A 73 -7.64 1.92 -13.09
N ALA A 74 -6.64 1.67 -13.94
CA ALA A 74 -6.69 2.02 -15.36
C ALA A 74 -7.94 1.45 -16.06
N LYS A 75 -8.28 0.19 -15.76
CA LYS A 75 -9.49 -0.46 -16.30
C LYS A 75 -10.79 0.11 -15.73
N ILE A 76 -10.80 0.48 -14.45
CA ILE A 76 -11.97 1.07 -13.81
C ILE A 76 -12.23 2.46 -14.37
N GLU A 77 -11.20 3.27 -14.52
CA GLU A 77 -11.30 4.67 -14.97
C GLU A 77 -11.85 4.83 -16.39
N GLN A 78 -11.62 3.84 -17.27
CA GLN A 78 -12.21 3.86 -18.62
C GLN A 78 -13.73 4.08 -18.63
N ASN A 79 -14.40 3.79 -17.50
CA ASN A 79 -15.83 4.01 -17.32
C ASN A 79 -16.19 5.41 -16.75
N TYR A 80 -15.19 6.25 -16.44
CA TYR A 80 -15.37 7.55 -15.79
C TYR A 80 -14.64 8.65 -16.57
N PRO A 81 -15.23 9.20 -17.63
CA PRO A 81 -14.55 10.14 -18.55
C PRO A 81 -14.03 11.42 -17.91
N LYS A 82 -14.56 11.80 -16.75
CA LYS A 82 -14.15 13.01 -16.02
C LYS A 82 -13.03 12.73 -15.01
N ALA A 83 -12.83 11.48 -14.60
CA ALA A 83 -11.74 11.10 -13.74
C ALA A 83 -10.43 11.09 -14.52
N SER A 84 -9.33 11.26 -13.82
CA SER A 84 -8.00 11.12 -14.40
C SER A 84 -7.05 10.52 -13.38
N PHE A 85 -6.04 9.81 -13.83
CA PHE A 85 -5.02 9.30 -12.93
C PHE A 85 -3.61 9.45 -13.48
N VAL A 86 -2.65 9.49 -12.55
CA VAL A 86 -1.24 9.57 -12.83
C VAL A 86 -0.50 8.60 -11.92
N ALA A 87 0.56 7.99 -12.40
CA ALA A 87 1.43 7.18 -11.57
C ALA A 87 2.49 8.06 -10.89
N VAL A 88 2.72 7.82 -9.60
CA VAL A 88 3.79 8.46 -8.83
C VAL A 88 4.70 7.39 -8.23
N THR A 89 5.99 7.53 -8.44
CA THR A 89 7.02 6.61 -7.91
C THR A 89 8.02 7.38 -7.08
N VAL A 90 8.39 6.81 -5.94
CA VAL A 90 9.48 7.32 -5.11
C VAL A 90 10.72 6.47 -5.36
N ASP A 91 11.82 7.13 -5.70
CA ASP A 91 13.14 6.54 -5.76
C ASP A 91 13.87 6.81 -4.44
N GLU A 92 14.04 5.77 -3.65
CA GLU A 92 14.75 5.85 -2.38
C GLU A 92 16.28 5.84 -2.54
N GLY A 93 16.78 5.53 -3.72
CA GLY A 93 18.20 5.45 -4.03
C GLY A 93 18.88 4.27 -3.36
N ILE A 94 18.32 3.08 -3.48
CA ILE A 94 18.90 1.80 -3.07
C ILE A 94 19.52 1.18 -4.31
N LYS A 95 20.86 1.20 -4.36
CA LYS A 95 21.64 0.72 -5.50
C LYS A 95 21.40 -0.77 -5.79
N GLY A 96 21.22 -1.11 -7.08
CA GLY A 96 21.00 -2.50 -7.52
C GLY A 96 19.61 -3.07 -7.19
N TYR A 97 18.75 -2.26 -6.57
CA TYR A 97 17.38 -2.64 -6.24
C TYR A 97 16.34 -1.71 -6.89
N ARG A 98 16.54 -0.37 -6.75
CA ARG A 98 15.53 0.58 -7.24
C ARG A 98 15.56 0.78 -8.75
N ASP A 99 16.69 0.55 -9.39
CA ASP A 99 16.83 0.75 -10.84
C ASP A 99 15.85 -0.14 -11.61
N GLU A 100 15.84 -1.45 -11.35
CA GLU A 100 14.89 -2.42 -11.95
C GLU A 100 13.42 -2.06 -11.63
N ALA A 101 13.15 -1.68 -10.38
CA ALA A 101 11.78 -1.32 -9.98
C ALA A 101 11.25 -0.08 -10.70
N LEU A 102 12.13 0.91 -10.97
CA LEU A 102 11.78 2.12 -11.72
C LEU A 102 11.51 1.81 -13.19
N GLU A 103 12.35 0.96 -13.83
CA GLU A 103 12.13 0.50 -15.19
C GLU A 103 10.80 -0.23 -15.32
N ILE A 104 10.52 -1.19 -14.43
CA ILE A 104 9.26 -1.93 -14.40
C ILE A 104 8.06 -1.00 -14.21
N ALA A 105 8.16 -0.01 -13.32
CA ALA A 105 7.10 0.97 -13.11
C ALA A 105 6.86 1.80 -14.39
N ALA A 106 7.93 2.25 -15.05
CA ALA A 106 7.86 3.01 -16.30
C ALA A 106 7.23 2.19 -17.43
N GLU A 107 7.68 0.95 -17.65
CA GLU A 107 7.12 0.05 -18.66
C GLU A 107 5.62 -0.20 -18.48
N ASN A 108 5.16 -0.41 -17.23
CA ASN A 108 3.74 -0.60 -16.96
C ASN A 108 2.94 0.69 -17.21
N CYS A 109 3.48 1.85 -16.87
CA CYS A 109 2.84 3.14 -17.15
C CYS A 109 2.74 3.42 -18.64
N GLU A 110 3.81 3.18 -19.41
CA GLU A 110 3.84 3.32 -20.85
C GLU A 110 2.82 2.41 -21.53
N LYS A 111 2.80 1.13 -21.15
CA LYS A 111 1.84 0.13 -21.66
C LYS A 111 0.38 0.51 -21.46
N LEU A 112 0.09 1.26 -20.39
CA LEU A 112 -1.26 1.72 -20.04
C LEU A 112 -1.56 3.15 -20.52
N GLY A 113 -0.58 3.84 -21.12
CA GLY A 113 -0.74 5.24 -21.53
C GLY A 113 -0.84 6.21 -20.34
N VAL A 114 -0.31 5.84 -19.16
CA VAL A 114 -0.41 6.61 -17.91
C VAL A 114 0.79 7.51 -17.73
N LYS A 115 0.57 8.79 -17.44
CA LYS A 115 1.66 9.71 -17.09
C LYS A 115 2.36 9.23 -15.82
N HIS A 116 3.70 9.17 -15.86
CA HIS A 116 4.52 8.71 -14.75
C HIS A 116 5.39 9.84 -14.19
N HIS A 117 5.30 10.07 -12.89
CA HIS A 117 6.09 11.06 -12.16
C HIS A 117 6.98 10.37 -11.14
N VAL A 118 8.29 10.58 -11.26
CA VAL A 118 9.27 10.05 -10.31
C VAL A 118 9.80 11.19 -9.43
N VAL A 119 9.82 10.95 -8.13
CA VAL A 119 10.48 11.80 -7.13
C VAL A 119 11.53 10.99 -6.41
N SER A 120 12.70 11.58 -6.07
CA SER A 120 13.77 10.85 -5.39
C SER A 120 14.09 11.42 -4.01
N PHE A 121 14.51 10.58 -3.09
CA PHE A 121 15.01 10.99 -1.78
C PHE A 121 16.20 11.95 -1.92
N LYS A 122 17.11 11.67 -2.84
CA LYS A 122 18.25 12.55 -3.11
C LYS A 122 17.80 13.97 -3.46
N LYS A 123 16.76 14.11 -4.30
CA LYS A 123 16.25 15.41 -4.72
C LYS A 123 15.44 16.12 -3.63
N LEU A 124 14.67 15.37 -2.83
CA LEU A 124 13.80 15.92 -1.79
C LEU A 124 14.53 16.19 -0.48
N TYR A 125 15.49 15.34 -0.11
CA TYR A 125 16.10 15.32 1.21
C TYR A 125 17.64 15.50 1.18
N GLY A 126 18.27 15.47 0.01
CA GLY A 126 19.73 15.55 -0.16
C GLY A 126 20.46 14.21 0.00
N PHE A 127 19.78 13.16 0.43
CA PHE A 127 20.36 11.84 0.73
C PHE A 127 19.59 10.73 0.02
N THR A 128 20.31 9.64 -0.32
CA THR A 128 19.71 8.34 -0.67
C THR A 128 19.53 7.51 0.59
N LEU A 129 18.68 6.47 0.55
CA LEU A 129 18.52 5.57 1.69
C LEU A 129 19.86 4.86 2.02
N ASP A 130 20.64 4.45 1.01
CA ASP A 130 21.95 3.85 1.23
C ASP A 130 22.91 4.77 2.01
N LYS A 131 22.90 6.07 1.69
CA LYS A 131 23.71 7.06 2.42
C LYS A 131 23.22 7.24 3.85
N ILE A 132 21.91 7.26 4.06
CA ILE A 132 21.28 7.34 5.40
C ILE A 132 21.75 6.16 6.25
N VAL A 133 21.60 4.95 5.76
CA VAL A 133 22.01 3.72 6.47
C VAL A 133 23.50 3.72 6.79
N LYS A 134 24.34 4.12 5.81
CA LYS A 134 25.79 4.23 6.02
C LYS A 134 26.16 5.24 7.11
N SER A 135 25.52 6.42 7.10
CA SER A 135 25.76 7.47 8.10
C SER A 135 25.38 7.02 9.50
N LEU A 136 24.20 6.36 9.66
CA LEU A 136 23.74 5.83 10.95
C LEU A 136 24.69 4.80 11.53
N LYS A 137 25.13 3.82 10.71
CA LYS A 137 26.12 2.81 11.13
C LYS A 137 27.45 3.43 11.59
N GLN A 138 27.91 4.49 10.91
CA GLN A 138 29.15 5.18 11.28
C GLN A 138 29.04 5.93 12.60
N LYS A 139 27.83 6.40 12.96
CA LYS A 139 27.59 7.12 14.22
C LYS A 139 27.24 6.22 15.40
N GLY A 140 27.08 4.90 15.17
CA GLY A 140 26.61 3.96 16.19
C GLY A 140 25.15 4.21 16.61
N GLU A 141 24.36 4.90 15.80
CA GLU A 141 22.96 5.21 16.06
C GLU A 141 22.07 4.12 15.45
N ASP A 142 21.98 2.96 16.09
CA ASP A 142 21.19 1.82 15.64
C ASP A 142 19.78 1.74 16.25
N GLU A 143 19.30 2.84 16.88
CA GLU A 143 17.97 2.85 17.53
C GLU A 143 16.80 2.63 16.55
N LEU A 144 16.93 3.04 15.31
CA LEU A 144 15.88 2.92 14.31
C LEU A 144 16.37 2.14 13.08
N THR A 145 15.55 1.17 12.65
CA THR A 145 15.84 0.36 11.46
C THR A 145 15.82 1.18 10.15
N PRO A 146 16.55 0.77 9.09
CA PRO A 146 16.46 1.39 7.77
C PRO A 146 15.03 1.50 7.25
N CYS A 147 14.17 0.51 7.55
CA CYS A 147 12.76 0.50 7.19
C CYS A 147 11.95 1.61 7.90
N ALA A 148 12.30 1.97 9.13
CA ALA A 148 11.65 3.07 9.85
C ALA A 148 11.92 4.43 9.15
N TYR A 149 13.19 4.71 8.80
CA TYR A 149 13.56 5.90 8.01
C TYR A 149 12.86 5.90 6.65
N CYS A 150 12.99 4.80 5.91
CA CYS A 150 12.38 4.66 4.60
C CYS A 150 10.86 4.91 4.65
N GLY A 151 10.17 4.32 5.61
CA GLY A 151 8.72 4.44 5.76
C GLY A 151 8.25 5.87 6.02
N VAL A 152 8.95 6.63 6.88
CA VAL A 152 8.62 8.04 7.18
C VAL A 152 8.89 8.93 5.98
N LEU A 153 10.08 8.82 5.37
CA LEU A 153 10.49 9.63 4.23
C LEU A 153 9.61 9.33 2.99
N ARG A 154 9.32 8.06 2.71
CA ARG A 154 8.49 7.64 1.58
C ARG A 154 7.06 8.17 1.68
N ARG A 155 6.44 8.08 2.86
CA ARG A 155 5.07 8.62 3.06
C ARG A 155 5.02 10.11 2.77
N LYS A 156 6.00 10.88 3.25
CA LYS A 156 6.10 12.32 2.97
C LYS A 156 6.35 12.58 1.48
N ALA A 157 7.29 11.85 0.85
CA ALA A 157 7.60 11.99 -0.56
C ALA A 157 6.39 11.70 -1.46
N LEU A 158 5.61 10.65 -1.16
CA LEU A 158 4.37 10.32 -1.87
C LEU A 158 3.33 11.43 -1.74
N ASN A 159 3.12 11.98 -0.55
CA ASN A 159 2.19 13.10 -0.34
C ASN A 159 2.62 14.34 -1.13
N MET A 160 3.91 14.68 -1.11
CA MET A 160 4.45 15.80 -1.88
C MET A 160 4.30 15.58 -3.40
N ALA A 161 4.54 14.34 -3.88
CA ALA A 161 4.38 13.98 -5.29
C ALA A 161 2.91 14.07 -5.71
N ALA A 162 1.96 13.53 -4.93
CA ALA A 162 0.54 13.60 -5.20
C ALA A 162 0.04 15.06 -5.25
N ARG A 163 0.46 15.90 -4.29
CA ARG A 163 0.15 17.33 -4.27
C ARG A 163 0.74 18.06 -5.49
N LYS A 164 1.97 17.75 -5.89
CA LYS A 164 2.62 18.36 -7.05
C LYS A 164 1.85 18.10 -8.36
N VAL A 165 1.27 16.92 -8.49
CA VAL A 165 0.44 16.58 -9.65
C VAL A 165 -1.03 17.02 -9.47
N LYS A 166 -1.36 17.72 -8.38
CA LYS A 166 -2.71 18.19 -8.05
C LYS A 166 -3.72 17.05 -8.01
N ALA A 167 -3.36 15.96 -7.35
CA ALA A 167 -4.24 14.82 -7.14
C ALA A 167 -5.16 15.05 -5.93
N ASP A 168 -6.41 14.66 -6.06
CA ASP A 168 -7.41 14.69 -4.98
C ASP A 168 -7.24 13.47 -4.06
N LYS A 169 -6.84 12.34 -4.62
CA LYS A 169 -6.63 11.08 -3.89
C LYS A 169 -5.26 10.48 -4.21
N LEU A 170 -4.67 9.84 -3.19
CA LEU A 170 -3.44 9.04 -3.31
C LEU A 170 -3.76 7.56 -3.07
N ALA A 171 -3.85 6.78 -4.14
CA ALA A 171 -4.09 5.35 -4.06
C ALA A 171 -2.80 4.58 -3.75
N THR A 172 -2.84 3.73 -2.73
CA THR A 172 -1.75 2.85 -2.32
C THR A 172 -2.20 1.40 -2.31
N ALA A 173 -1.33 0.48 -2.72
CA ALA A 173 -1.64 -0.94 -2.91
C ALA A 173 -1.46 -1.77 -1.63
N HIS A 174 -1.82 -1.21 -0.46
CA HIS A 174 -1.82 -1.99 0.78
C HIS A 174 -2.91 -3.05 0.74
N THR A 175 -2.49 -4.30 0.93
CA THR A 175 -3.35 -5.49 0.89
C THR A 175 -3.98 -5.77 2.27
N LEU A 176 -4.91 -6.72 2.33
CA LEU A 176 -5.46 -7.22 3.60
C LEU A 176 -4.35 -7.70 4.54
N ASP A 177 -3.29 -8.29 3.98
CA ASP A 177 -2.11 -8.75 4.72
C ASP A 177 -1.36 -7.56 5.36
N ASP A 178 -1.17 -6.46 4.63
CA ASP A 178 -0.52 -5.26 5.15
C ASP A 178 -1.34 -4.60 6.25
N GLU A 179 -2.66 -4.54 6.08
CA GLU A 179 -3.57 -3.97 7.08
C GLU A 179 -3.53 -4.80 8.37
N THR A 180 -3.66 -6.12 8.27
CA THR A 180 -3.67 -7.01 9.46
C THR A 180 -2.31 -7.03 10.15
N GLN A 181 -1.20 -7.04 9.42
CA GLN A 181 0.13 -6.88 9.99
C GLN A 181 0.29 -5.56 10.73
N THR A 182 -0.22 -4.46 10.16
CA THR A 182 -0.14 -3.13 10.78
C THR A 182 -1.01 -3.06 12.03
N ILE A 183 -2.19 -3.65 12.03
CA ILE A 183 -3.06 -3.77 13.21
C ILE A 183 -2.33 -4.49 14.34
N LEU A 184 -1.78 -5.68 14.08
CA LEU A 184 -1.07 -6.46 15.10
C LEU A 184 0.20 -5.75 15.58
N LEU A 185 0.94 -5.12 14.67
CA LEU A 185 2.11 -4.33 15.02
C LEU A 185 1.75 -3.22 16.02
N ASN A 186 0.66 -2.49 15.78
CA ASN A 186 0.19 -1.43 16.67
C ASN A 186 -0.33 -1.99 18.00
N ILE A 187 -0.97 -3.17 18.01
CA ILE A 187 -1.38 -3.86 19.24
C ILE A 187 -0.14 -4.23 20.08
N PHE A 188 0.88 -4.81 19.46
CA PHE A 188 2.12 -5.18 20.16
C PHE A 188 2.91 -3.99 20.69
N HIS A 189 2.77 -2.83 20.06
CA HIS A 189 3.32 -1.56 20.58
C HIS A 189 2.42 -0.84 21.59
N GLY A 190 1.22 -1.38 21.87
CA GLY A 190 0.25 -0.72 22.76
C GLY A 190 -0.31 0.61 22.21
N ASP A 191 -0.23 0.83 20.90
CA ASP A 191 -0.58 2.12 20.26
C ASP A 191 -2.01 2.12 19.70
N ALA A 192 -2.98 2.28 20.62
CA ALA A 192 -4.41 2.34 20.26
C ALA A 192 -4.74 3.53 19.32
N LEU A 193 -4.00 4.64 19.45
CA LEU A 193 -4.23 5.83 18.62
C LEU A 193 -3.80 5.60 17.17
N ARG A 194 -2.74 4.82 16.95
CA ARG A 194 -2.37 4.42 15.58
C ARG A 194 -3.39 3.46 14.99
N ILE A 195 -3.94 2.53 15.77
CA ILE A 195 -5.01 1.65 15.31
C ILE A 195 -6.22 2.47 14.85
N ALA A 196 -6.62 3.49 15.61
CA ALA A 196 -7.72 4.38 15.25
C ALA A 196 -7.48 5.13 13.93
N ARG A 197 -6.24 5.55 13.66
CA ARG A 197 -5.85 6.32 12.46
C ARG A 197 -5.62 5.46 11.21
N GLU A 198 -5.43 4.15 11.35
CA GLU A 198 -5.26 3.24 10.20
C GLU A 198 -6.61 2.87 9.60
N LYS A 199 -6.96 3.52 8.49
CA LYS A 199 -8.24 3.39 7.80
C LYS A 199 -8.02 3.03 6.32
N PRO A 200 -9.04 2.41 5.67
CA PRO A 200 -9.08 2.23 4.22
C PRO A 200 -9.02 3.54 3.43
N ILE A 201 -9.57 4.61 4.01
CA ILE A 201 -9.49 5.98 3.52
C ILE A 201 -9.12 6.89 4.69
N THR A 202 -8.09 7.74 4.52
CA THR A 202 -7.67 8.68 5.57
C THR A 202 -8.59 9.89 5.62
N ASP A 203 -8.73 10.49 6.80
CA ASP A 203 -9.52 11.71 6.96
C ASP A 203 -8.86 12.91 6.27
N GLU A 204 -9.68 13.86 5.84
CA GLU A 204 -9.23 15.16 5.35
C GLU A 204 -8.95 16.08 6.53
N VAL A 205 -7.72 16.09 7.00
CA VAL A 205 -7.33 16.81 8.23
C VAL A 205 -6.52 18.07 7.97
N HIS A 206 -6.00 18.25 6.76
CA HIS A 206 -5.19 19.42 6.40
C HIS A 206 -5.03 19.57 4.88
N PRO A 207 -5.09 20.80 4.30
CA PRO A 207 -5.01 21.03 2.84
C PRO A 207 -3.72 20.53 2.18
N LYS A 208 -2.61 20.45 2.94
CA LYS A 208 -1.33 19.90 2.44
C LYS A 208 -1.26 18.36 2.50
N LEU A 209 -2.27 17.66 2.99
CA LEU A 209 -2.34 16.21 3.04
C LEU A 209 -3.37 15.70 2.02
N VAL A 210 -2.88 15.04 0.98
CA VAL A 210 -3.73 14.36 0.01
C VAL A 210 -4.35 13.14 0.66
N GLN A 211 -5.67 12.99 0.54
CA GLN A 211 -6.40 11.87 1.11
C GLN A 211 -5.91 10.55 0.52
N ARG A 212 -5.47 9.61 1.38
CA ARG A 212 -4.96 8.32 0.95
C ARG A 212 -6.06 7.27 0.97
N ILE A 213 -6.11 6.48 -0.08
CA ILE A 213 -7.04 5.36 -0.24
C ILE A 213 -6.28 4.04 -0.43
N LYS A 214 -6.88 2.95 0.03
CA LYS A 214 -6.29 1.59 -0.01
C LYS A 214 -7.25 0.60 -0.68
N PRO A 215 -7.38 0.62 -2.02
CA PRO A 215 -8.36 -0.22 -2.72
C PRO A 215 -8.16 -1.73 -2.55
N PHE A 216 -6.97 -2.18 -2.12
CA PHE A 216 -6.64 -3.58 -1.83
C PHE A 216 -6.80 -3.98 -0.37
N CYS A 217 -7.31 -3.12 0.53
CA CYS A 217 -7.38 -3.43 1.96
C CYS A 217 -8.23 -4.68 2.31
N GLU A 218 -9.11 -5.12 1.41
CA GLU A 218 -9.87 -6.37 1.53
C GLU A 218 -9.43 -7.46 0.52
N VAL A 219 -8.29 -7.31 -0.15
CA VAL A 219 -7.74 -8.28 -1.09
C VAL A 219 -6.48 -8.94 -0.48
N PRO A 220 -6.47 -10.28 -0.30
CA PRO A 220 -5.30 -10.99 0.19
C PRO A 220 -4.08 -10.83 -0.74
N GLU A 221 -2.87 -10.74 -0.17
CA GLU A 221 -1.62 -10.62 -0.92
C GLU A 221 -1.38 -11.77 -1.91
N LYS A 222 -1.77 -13.00 -1.54
CA LYS A 222 -1.71 -14.16 -2.46
C LYS A 222 -2.58 -13.97 -3.70
N GLU A 223 -3.73 -13.30 -3.57
CA GLU A 223 -4.65 -13.06 -4.69
C GLU A 223 -4.11 -11.95 -5.62
N THR A 224 -3.46 -10.91 -5.09
CA THR A 224 -2.80 -9.90 -5.94
C THR A 224 -1.63 -10.49 -6.72
N ALA A 225 -0.83 -11.36 -6.11
CA ALA A 225 0.25 -12.07 -6.77
C ALA A 225 -0.26 -12.96 -7.92
N LEU A 226 -1.32 -13.72 -7.65
CA LEU A 226 -1.95 -14.59 -8.66
C LEU A 226 -2.60 -13.78 -9.78
N TYR A 227 -3.21 -12.62 -9.46
CA TYR A 227 -3.74 -11.70 -10.45
C TYR A 227 -2.64 -11.19 -11.39
N ALA A 228 -1.52 -10.72 -10.84
CA ALA A 228 -0.38 -10.26 -11.64
C ALA A 228 0.13 -11.37 -12.58
N TYR A 229 0.25 -12.60 -12.08
CA TYR A 229 0.65 -13.76 -12.87
C TYR A 229 -0.33 -14.07 -14.01
N ILE A 230 -1.64 -14.15 -13.73
CA ILE A 230 -2.68 -14.45 -14.72
C ILE A 230 -2.74 -13.36 -15.79
N ARG A 231 -2.60 -12.09 -15.39
CA ARG A 231 -2.62 -10.93 -16.31
C ARG A 231 -1.28 -10.69 -16.99
N LYS A 232 -0.24 -11.51 -16.69
CA LYS A 232 1.12 -11.38 -17.25
C LYS A 232 1.69 -9.97 -17.04
N ILE A 233 1.43 -9.40 -15.86
CA ILE A 233 1.96 -8.09 -15.48
C ILE A 233 3.41 -8.28 -15.02
N LYS A 234 4.34 -7.52 -15.58
CA LYS A 234 5.74 -7.49 -15.16
C LYS A 234 5.86 -6.77 -13.82
N PHE A 235 6.56 -7.37 -12.86
CA PHE A 235 6.81 -6.79 -11.54
C PHE A 235 8.17 -7.22 -11.01
N GLN A 236 8.76 -6.41 -10.12
CA GLN A 236 9.99 -6.77 -9.44
C GLN A 236 9.72 -7.85 -8.37
N SER A 237 10.49 -8.94 -8.43
CA SER A 237 10.41 -10.06 -7.48
C SER A 237 11.53 -10.06 -6.45
N VAL A 238 12.60 -9.32 -6.67
CA VAL A 238 13.74 -9.23 -5.75
C VAL A 238 13.32 -8.46 -4.49
N PRO A 239 13.55 -9.01 -3.28
CA PRO A 239 13.23 -8.31 -2.04
C PRO A 239 14.22 -7.15 -1.78
N CYS A 240 13.74 -6.12 -1.05
CA CYS A 240 14.59 -5.03 -0.61
C CYS A 240 15.71 -5.54 0.32
N PRO A 241 16.98 -5.16 0.11
CA PRO A 241 18.10 -5.64 0.93
C PRO A 241 17.99 -5.24 2.42
N TYR A 242 17.19 -4.23 2.73
CA TYR A 242 16.96 -3.77 4.11
C TYR A 242 15.73 -4.38 4.78
N ALA A 243 15.02 -5.32 4.15
CA ALA A 243 13.73 -5.84 4.66
C ALA A 243 13.85 -6.89 5.77
N ALA A 244 15.04 -7.45 6.03
CA ALA A 244 15.21 -8.68 6.82
C ALA A 244 15.01 -8.51 8.34
N GLU A 245 15.12 -7.31 8.91
CA GLU A 245 15.26 -7.07 10.36
C GLU A 245 14.00 -6.51 11.04
N ALA A 246 12.84 -6.60 10.45
CA ALA A 246 11.66 -5.94 11.01
C ALA A 246 10.71 -6.92 11.71
N LEU A 247 10.25 -6.59 12.93
CA LEU A 247 9.17 -7.26 13.67
C LEU A 247 7.94 -7.57 12.78
N ARG A 248 7.69 -6.74 11.76
CA ARG A 248 6.65 -6.99 10.76
C ARG A 248 6.84 -8.33 10.05
N ASN A 249 8.07 -8.80 9.85
CA ASN A 249 8.33 -10.08 9.20
C ASN A 249 7.86 -11.26 10.07
N ASP A 250 8.09 -11.19 11.38
CA ASP A 250 7.66 -12.21 12.34
C ASP A 250 6.14 -12.28 12.41
N ILE A 251 5.48 -11.10 12.46
CA ILE A 251 4.02 -10.99 12.40
C ILE A 251 3.48 -11.59 11.10
N ARG A 252 4.12 -11.33 9.96
CA ARG A 252 3.72 -11.89 8.66
C ARG A 252 3.79 -13.41 8.66
N VAL A 253 4.88 -13.98 9.16
CA VAL A 253 5.06 -15.44 9.24
C VAL A 253 4.01 -16.06 10.16
N MET A 254 3.79 -15.48 11.35
CA MET A 254 2.78 -15.92 12.30
C MET A 254 1.37 -15.87 11.68
N LEU A 255 0.99 -14.75 11.09
CA LEU A 255 -0.32 -14.58 10.44
C LEU A 255 -0.55 -15.57 9.30
N ASN A 256 0.47 -15.80 8.46
CA ASN A 256 0.35 -16.75 7.36
C ASN A 256 0.16 -18.17 7.88
N ARG A 257 0.88 -18.57 8.94
CA ARG A 257 0.73 -19.87 9.56
C ARG A 257 -0.67 -20.08 10.17
N ILE A 258 -1.23 -19.03 10.77
CA ILE A 258 -2.61 -19.08 11.31
C ILE A 258 -3.61 -19.16 10.17
N GLU A 259 -3.48 -18.33 9.12
CA GLU A 259 -4.37 -18.31 7.96
C GLU A 259 -4.40 -19.64 7.20
N GLU A 260 -3.27 -20.38 7.15
CA GLU A 260 -3.21 -21.71 6.54
C GLU A 260 -4.07 -22.73 7.28
N LYS A 261 -4.15 -22.63 8.61
CA LYS A 261 -4.96 -23.53 9.46
C LYS A 261 -6.38 -23.07 9.61
N HIS A 262 -6.61 -21.78 9.64
CA HIS A 262 -7.88 -21.12 9.92
C HIS A 262 -8.14 -20.04 8.85
N ALA A 263 -8.53 -20.50 7.67
CA ALA A 263 -8.74 -19.64 6.51
C ALA A 263 -9.79 -18.55 6.80
N GLY A 264 -9.48 -17.30 6.48
CA GLY A 264 -10.32 -16.13 6.74
C GLY A 264 -9.98 -15.38 8.03
N THR A 265 -8.98 -15.82 8.80
CA THR A 265 -8.53 -15.13 10.02
C THR A 265 -8.14 -13.68 9.77
N LYS A 266 -7.46 -13.38 8.66
CA LYS A 266 -7.09 -12.00 8.30
C LYS A 266 -8.31 -11.12 8.10
N PHE A 267 -9.34 -11.62 7.43
CA PHE A 267 -10.62 -10.90 7.30
C PHE A 267 -11.28 -10.65 8.66
N THR A 268 -11.25 -11.64 9.55
CA THR A 268 -11.82 -11.53 10.89
C THR A 268 -11.11 -10.46 11.71
N ILE A 269 -9.77 -10.43 11.70
CA ILE A 269 -8.98 -9.39 12.38
C ILE A 269 -9.33 -8.01 11.84
N PHE A 270 -9.30 -7.85 10.51
CA PHE A 270 -9.60 -6.57 9.86
C PHE A 270 -11.02 -6.07 10.21
N LYS A 271 -12.04 -6.92 10.06
CA LYS A 271 -13.43 -6.58 10.39
C LYS A 271 -13.64 -6.29 11.87
N SER A 272 -12.90 -6.95 12.77
CA SER A 272 -12.99 -6.70 14.21
C SER A 272 -12.53 -5.28 14.54
N ILE A 273 -11.41 -4.86 13.95
CA ILE A 273 -10.92 -3.49 14.15
C ILE A 273 -11.85 -2.45 13.52
N GLU A 274 -12.45 -2.73 12.35
CA GLU A 274 -13.46 -1.85 11.76
C GLU A 274 -14.64 -1.58 12.72
N LYS A 275 -15.06 -2.59 13.47
CA LYS A 275 -16.15 -2.47 14.47
C LYS A 275 -15.74 -1.68 15.72
N VAL A 276 -14.50 -1.84 16.18
CA VAL A 276 -13.99 -1.21 17.42
C VAL A 276 -13.47 0.22 17.14
N ARG A 277 -13.10 0.51 15.91
CA ARG A 277 -12.50 1.81 15.54
C ARG A 277 -13.28 3.04 15.99
N PRO A 278 -14.62 3.14 15.86
CA PRO A 278 -15.35 4.32 16.34
C PRO A 278 -15.14 4.62 17.82
N ALA A 279 -15.04 3.58 18.66
CA ALA A 279 -14.76 3.73 20.09
C ALA A 279 -13.31 4.23 20.32
N LEU A 280 -12.33 3.70 19.57
CA LEU A 280 -10.94 4.17 19.64
C LEU A 280 -10.80 5.62 19.18
N GLU A 281 -11.53 6.03 18.14
CA GLU A 281 -11.57 7.41 17.65
C GLU A 281 -12.17 8.37 18.67
N ALA A 282 -13.22 7.96 19.36
CA ALA A 282 -13.84 8.76 20.42
C ALA A 282 -12.89 8.99 21.62
N MET A 283 -11.99 8.05 21.89
CA MET A 283 -10.96 8.20 22.93
C MET A 283 -9.78 9.09 22.48
N ALA A 284 -9.58 9.24 21.17
CA ALA A 284 -8.48 10.03 20.63
C ALA A 284 -8.77 11.52 20.79
N LYS A 285 -7.93 12.24 21.53
CA LYS A 285 -7.96 13.71 21.51
C LYS A 285 -7.62 14.18 20.08
N LYS A 286 -8.46 15.04 19.52
CA LYS A 286 -8.16 15.69 18.23
C LYS A 286 -7.04 16.70 18.45
N GLU A 287 -5.80 16.26 18.29
CA GLU A 287 -4.67 17.18 18.22
C GLU A 287 -4.71 17.91 16.88
N GLY A 288 -4.77 19.24 16.92
CA GLY A 288 -4.70 20.06 15.72
C GLY A 288 -3.34 19.91 15.03
N LEU A 289 -3.35 19.81 13.70
CA LEU A 289 -2.13 19.86 12.92
C LEU A 289 -1.63 21.31 12.83
N ARG A 290 -0.32 21.46 12.97
CA ARG A 290 0.43 22.70 12.73
C ARG A 290 1.43 22.49 11.61
N GLU A 291 2.05 23.53 11.14
CA GLU A 291 3.14 23.43 10.17
C GLU A 291 4.49 23.23 10.89
N CYS A 292 5.31 22.33 10.35
CA CYS A 292 6.66 22.10 10.82
C CYS A 292 7.50 23.38 10.67
N SER A 293 8.17 23.81 11.73
CA SER A 293 9.00 25.03 11.74
C SER A 293 10.18 25.01 10.74
N GLU A 294 10.58 23.82 10.24
CA GLU A 294 11.69 23.69 9.29
C GLU A 294 11.25 23.53 7.83
N CYS A 295 10.20 22.78 7.56
CA CYS A 295 9.84 22.43 6.20
C CYS A 295 8.40 22.81 5.81
N GLY A 296 7.61 23.38 6.73
CA GLY A 296 6.24 23.81 6.48
C GLY A 296 5.24 22.68 6.19
N GLU A 297 5.62 21.40 6.34
CA GLU A 297 4.69 20.28 6.17
C GLU A 297 3.89 20.03 7.45
N PRO A 298 2.66 19.51 7.34
CA PRO A 298 1.78 19.25 8.47
C PRO A 298 2.36 18.28 9.49
N THR A 299 2.22 18.60 10.78
CA THR A 299 2.69 17.77 11.89
C THR A 299 1.92 18.11 13.17
N THR A 300 1.88 17.19 14.13
CA THR A 300 1.39 17.44 15.49
C THR A 300 2.44 18.09 16.39
N GLU A 301 3.72 17.96 16.06
CA GLU A 301 4.86 18.46 16.81
C GLU A 301 5.42 19.75 16.21
N LYS A 302 6.30 20.47 16.95
CA LYS A 302 7.00 21.66 16.46
C LYS A 302 7.85 21.36 15.21
N ILE A 303 8.51 20.20 15.19
CA ILE A 303 9.35 19.71 14.09
C ILE A 303 8.85 18.35 13.67
N CYS A 304 8.53 18.16 12.38
CA CYS A 304 8.01 16.90 11.90
C CYS A 304 9.05 15.76 12.00
N LYS A 305 8.57 14.52 12.12
CA LYS A 305 9.43 13.32 12.24
C LYS A 305 10.48 13.20 11.13
N THR A 306 10.14 13.61 9.91
CA THR A 306 11.10 13.65 8.79
C THR A 306 12.28 14.59 9.10
N CYS A 307 12.01 15.81 9.56
CA CYS A 307 13.07 16.77 9.87
C CYS A 307 13.90 16.32 11.07
N GLN A 308 13.27 15.76 12.10
CA GLN A 308 13.99 15.17 13.25
C GLN A 308 14.97 14.07 12.78
N MET A 309 14.49 13.12 11.95
CA MET A 309 15.32 12.05 11.40
C MET A 309 16.46 12.56 10.50
N LEU A 310 16.21 13.59 9.68
CA LEU A 310 17.24 14.16 8.81
C LEU A 310 18.32 14.93 9.60
N ARG A 311 18.00 15.48 10.77
CA ARG A 311 19.01 16.09 11.66
C ARG A 311 20.01 15.07 12.20
N GLN A 312 19.56 13.85 12.50
CA GLN A 312 20.44 12.77 12.98
C GLN A 312 21.48 12.35 11.90
N ILE A 313 21.15 12.58 10.63
CA ILE A 313 21.99 12.17 9.50
C ILE A 313 23.01 13.26 9.13
N ARG A 314 22.68 14.52 9.34
CA ARG A 314 23.56 15.66 9.11
C ARG A 314 24.61 15.77 10.22
#